data_c46501660cb8223bc38e88e356ce43f7
#
_entry.id   c46501660cb8223bc38e88e356ce43f7
#
_cell.length_a   1.000
_cell.length_b   1.000
_cell.length_c   1.000
_cell.angle_alpha   90.00
_cell.angle_beta   90.00
_cell.angle_gamma   90.00
#
_symmetry.space_group_name_H-M   'P 1'
#
loop_
_entity.id
_entity.type
_entity.pdbx_description
1 polymer ?
#
loop_
_entity_poly.entity_id
_entity_poly.type
_entity_poly.pdbx_seq_one_letter_code
_entity_poly.pdbx_strand_id
1 'polypeptide(L)'
;FLPCWAVTSLSAKGRIPFAPAIYDLLIIDEASQCDIASILPLLYRANRVVIIGDNKQLPHISSISKKQDINLLQKYNVGYEWSYSANSVFDLANAVNSPSSLVSLLDHHRSFADIIEFSNNEFYEGKLRIATDYGRLKLPPNEAAGIRWIDVKGKVLKPTNGGAYNNFEINRIIEELNRLVIKNDYQGTIGVVTPFRSQADKIRDAIEKVPALKNQLYTKNDFLVDTVHKFQGDEKDIIIFSSVISQDTPYGAIVFLKNTGNLFNVAITRARSILIVVGDIDYCSSCNVPYMEHFVEYTRLLGNKVSSPDNNQFYPETREYPDVQNIEQVSEWEKYLYTKLFDAGIITTPQYPVDKYKLDLAIIVNDKKKLDIE
;
A
#
# COMPACT_ATOMS: atom_id res chain seq x y z
N PHE A 1 -18.95 6.47 -34.75
CA PHE A 1 -19.48 6.09 -33.43
C PHE A 1 -18.33 5.55 -32.57
N LEU A 2 -18.09 6.14 -31.39
CA LEU A 2 -17.20 5.58 -30.40
C LEU A 2 -18.06 4.81 -29.37
N PRO A 3 -17.93 3.48 -29.28
CA PRO A 3 -18.79 2.66 -28.42
C PRO A 3 -18.42 2.78 -26.93
N CYS A 4 -17.25 3.37 -26.60
CA CYS A 4 -16.77 3.53 -25.24
C CYS A 4 -16.25 4.96 -25.02
N TRP A 5 -16.63 5.55 -23.87
CA TRP A 5 -16.23 6.89 -23.45
C TRP A 5 -15.58 6.81 -22.07
N ALA A 6 -14.36 7.31 -21.94
CA ALA A 6 -13.68 7.50 -20.67
C ALA A 6 -13.67 8.99 -20.32
N VAL A 7 -14.31 9.35 -19.21
CA VAL A 7 -14.45 10.74 -18.75
C VAL A 7 -14.38 10.82 -17.24
N THR A 8 -13.97 11.96 -16.69
CA THR A 8 -14.13 12.21 -15.26
C THR A 8 -15.62 12.54 -14.95
N SER A 9 -16.08 12.21 -13.75
CA SER A 9 -17.45 12.49 -13.30
C SER A 9 -17.84 13.95 -13.53
N LEU A 10 -16.95 14.88 -13.25
CA LEU A 10 -17.18 16.32 -13.43
C LEU A 10 -17.26 16.74 -14.91
N SER A 11 -16.45 16.15 -15.78
CA SER A 11 -16.44 16.50 -17.22
C SER A 11 -17.62 15.92 -17.99
N ALA A 12 -18.23 14.86 -17.50
CA ALA A 12 -19.39 14.23 -18.12
C ALA A 12 -20.59 15.17 -18.19
N LYS A 13 -20.78 16.05 -17.19
CA LYS A 13 -21.87 17.01 -17.13
C LYS A 13 -22.00 17.92 -18.37
N GLY A 14 -20.87 18.35 -18.91
CA GLY A 14 -20.86 19.27 -20.07
C GLY A 14 -20.67 18.56 -21.42
N ARG A 15 -20.40 17.26 -21.45
CA ARG A 15 -20.04 16.53 -22.68
C ARG A 15 -21.08 15.47 -23.10
N ILE A 16 -21.88 15.00 -22.14
CA ILE A 16 -22.82 13.91 -22.36
C ILE A 16 -24.25 14.45 -22.21
N PRO A 17 -25.14 14.26 -23.17
CA PRO A 17 -26.54 14.69 -23.06
C PRO A 17 -27.20 14.15 -21.80
N PHE A 18 -28.09 14.95 -21.19
CA PHE A 18 -28.86 14.53 -20.04
C PHE A 18 -30.15 13.85 -20.49
N ALA A 19 -30.02 12.56 -20.83
CA ALA A 19 -31.13 11.73 -21.25
C ALA A 19 -31.04 10.35 -20.57
N PRO A 20 -32.17 9.69 -20.27
CA PRO A 20 -32.15 8.41 -19.57
C PRO A 20 -31.60 7.30 -20.46
N ALA A 21 -30.83 6.38 -19.86
CA ALA A 21 -30.45 5.10 -20.45
C ALA A 21 -29.79 5.19 -21.85
N ILE A 22 -28.98 6.23 -22.08
CA ILE A 22 -28.23 6.40 -23.36
C ILE A 22 -27.02 5.49 -23.46
N TYR A 23 -26.60 4.90 -22.35
CA TYR A 23 -25.53 3.89 -22.28
C TYR A 23 -26.05 2.56 -21.74
N ASP A 24 -25.58 1.47 -22.30
CA ASP A 24 -25.92 0.13 -21.82
C ASP A 24 -25.29 -0.15 -20.46
N LEU A 25 -24.05 0.34 -20.26
CA LEU A 25 -23.25 0.10 -19.08
C LEU A 25 -22.46 1.35 -18.67
N LEU A 26 -22.54 1.70 -17.39
CA LEU A 26 -21.66 2.66 -16.73
C LEU A 26 -20.70 1.89 -15.81
N ILE A 27 -19.42 2.16 -15.94
CA ILE A 27 -18.38 1.65 -15.02
C ILE A 27 -17.86 2.86 -14.24
N ILE A 28 -17.93 2.79 -12.91
CA ILE A 28 -17.41 3.81 -12.00
C ILE A 28 -16.22 3.20 -11.29
N ASP A 29 -15.03 3.72 -11.60
CA ASP A 29 -13.79 3.35 -10.92
C ASP A 29 -13.49 4.32 -9.78
N GLU A 30 -12.74 3.86 -8.76
CA GLU A 30 -12.43 4.62 -7.54
C GLU A 30 -13.67 5.19 -6.85
N ALA A 31 -14.76 4.42 -6.82
CA ALA A 31 -16.06 4.87 -6.33
C ALA A 31 -16.08 5.24 -4.84
N SER A 32 -15.14 4.74 -4.05
CA SER A 32 -14.92 5.17 -2.65
C SER A 32 -14.56 6.66 -2.51
N GLN A 33 -14.05 7.28 -3.60
CA GLN A 33 -13.72 8.69 -3.67
C GLN A 33 -14.78 9.54 -4.37
N CYS A 34 -15.80 8.91 -4.91
CA CYS A 34 -16.87 9.59 -5.62
C CYS A 34 -17.99 9.99 -4.64
N ASP A 35 -18.30 11.27 -4.60
CA ASP A 35 -19.49 11.73 -3.89
C ASP A 35 -20.79 11.31 -4.62
N ILE A 36 -21.83 11.05 -3.86
CA ILE A 36 -23.10 10.54 -4.38
C ILE A 36 -23.74 11.54 -5.34
N ALA A 37 -23.70 12.84 -5.02
CA ALA A 37 -24.42 13.87 -5.77
C ALA A 37 -23.88 14.05 -7.19
N SER A 38 -22.56 13.97 -7.38
CA SER A 38 -21.94 14.09 -8.72
C SER A 38 -22.14 12.85 -9.58
N ILE A 39 -22.40 11.68 -8.98
CA ILE A 39 -22.59 10.42 -9.70
C ILE A 39 -24.06 10.16 -10.07
N LEU A 40 -25.04 10.63 -9.30
CA LEU A 40 -26.46 10.43 -9.62
C LEU A 40 -26.84 10.79 -11.07
N PRO A 41 -26.37 11.94 -11.62
CA PRO A 41 -26.66 12.26 -13.03
C PRO A 41 -26.04 11.26 -14.04
N LEU A 42 -24.98 10.55 -13.67
CA LEU A 42 -24.37 9.52 -14.52
C LEU A 42 -25.15 8.22 -14.46
N LEU A 43 -25.60 7.83 -13.25
CA LEU A 43 -26.47 6.66 -13.06
C LEU A 43 -27.76 6.78 -13.90
N TYR A 44 -28.35 7.97 -13.96
CA TYR A 44 -29.54 8.24 -14.78
C TYR A 44 -29.33 7.96 -16.28
N ARG A 45 -28.08 8.12 -16.76
CA ARG A 45 -27.72 7.93 -18.18
C ARG A 45 -27.46 6.48 -18.58
N ALA A 46 -27.49 5.54 -17.65
CA ALA A 46 -27.12 4.16 -17.91
C ALA A 46 -28.22 3.17 -17.53
N ASN A 47 -28.28 2.05 -18.24
CA ASN A 47 -29.20 0.94 -17.95
C ASN A 47 -28.65 0.04 -16.83
N ARG A 48 -27.32 -0.13 -16.78
CA ARG A 48 -26.63 -0.99 -15.80
C ARG A 48 -25.39 -0.26 -15.30
N VAL A 49 -24.96 -0.60 -14.09
CA VAL A 49 -23.77 0.00 -13.48
C VAL A 49 -22.88 -1.07 -12.85
N VAL A 50 -21.57 -0.88 -12.99
CA VAL A 50 -20.53 -1.57 -12.22
C VAL A 50 -19.82 -0.51 -11.38
N ILE A 51 -19.74 -0.74 -10.08
CA ILE A 51 -19.15 0.19 -9.12
C ILE A 51 -17.92 -0.51 -8.53
N ILE A 52 -16.73 0.08 -8.77
CA ILE A 52 -15.44 -0.44 -8.32
C ILE A 52 -14.90 0.53 -7.28
N GLY A 53 -14.49 0.02 -6.12
CA GLY A 53 -13.96 0.85 -5.05
C GLY A 53 -13.36 0.01 -3.92
N ASP A 54 -12.70 0.72 -3.01
CA ASP A 54 -12.07 0.15 -1.82
C ASP A 54 -12.26 1.10 -0.64
N ASN A 55 -13.04 0.71 0.35
CA ASN A 55 -13.31 1.50 1.55
C ASN A 55 -12.13 1.55 2.54
N LYS A 56 -11.07 0.79 2.30
CA LYS A 56 -9.80 0.84 3.06
C LYS A 56 -8.78 1.81 2.46
N GLN A 57 -9.12 2.40 1.30
CA GLN A 57 -8.39 3.49 0.69
C GLN A 57 -9.02 4.85 1.01
N LEU A 58 -8.62 5.91 0.31
CA LEU A 58 -9.08 7.26 0.64
C LEU A 58 -10.58 7.44 0.36
N PRO A 59 -11.32 8.03 1.31
CA PRO A 59 -12.69 8.47 1.06
C PRO A 59 -12.69 9.75 0.22
N HIS A 60 -13.85 10.09 -0.33
CA HIS A 60 -14.06 11.37 -0.97
C HIS A 60 -13.91 12.54 0.03
N ILE A 61 -13.53 13.70 -0.46
CA ILE A 61 -13.41 14.92 0.36
C ILE A 61 -14.69 15.72 0.25
N SER A 62 -15.43 15.79 1.36
CA SER A 62 -16.65 16.57 1.41
C SER A 62 -16.37 18.08 1.38
N SER A 63 -17.10 18.81 0.54
CA SER A 63 -17.05 20.27 0.48
C SER A 63 -17.96 20.97 1.49
N ILE A 64 -18.83 20.22 2.19
CA ILE A 64 -19.72 20.72 3.23
C ILE A 64 -19.41 20.09 4.59
N SER A 65 -19.71 20.79 5.66
CA SER A 65 -19.53 20.25 7.01
C SER A 65 -20.60 19.20 7.35
N LYS A 66 -20.27 18.27 8.25
CA LYS A 66 -21.22 17.25 8.75
C LYS A 66 -22.53 17.88 9.26
N LYS A 67 -22.45 19.04 9.93
CA LYS A 67 -23.65 19.76 10.43
C LYS A 67 -24.52 20.25 9.29
N GLN A 68 -23.95 20.82 8.24
CA GLN A 68 -24.69 21.25 7.05
C GLN A 68 -25.35 20.07 6.36
N ASP A 69 -24.65 18.98 6.21
CA ASP A 69 -25.15 17.75 5.59
C ASP A 69 -26.36 17.19 6.37
N ILE A 70 -26.23 17.01 7.69
CA ILE A 70 -27.32 16.54 8.54
C ILE A 70 -28.57 17.46 8.41
N ASN A 71 -28.35 18.77 8.41
CA ASN A 71 -29.48 19.72 8.25
C ASN A 71 -30.17 19.56 6.88
N LEU A 72 -29.41 19.27 5.82
CA LEU A 72 -29.98 19.01 4.49
C LEU A 72 -30.75 17.70 4.44
N LEU A 73 -30.22 16.62 5.01
CA LEU A 73 -30.91 15.33 5.09
C LEU A 73 -32.26 15.48 5.83
N GLN A 74 -32.25 16.16 6.98
CA GLN A 74 -33.48 16.42 7.76
C GLN A 74 -34.48 17.30 6.99
N LYS A 75 -33.99 18.39 6.39
CA LYS A 75 -34.86 19.34 5.66
C LYS A 75 -35.58 18.66 4.50
N TYR A 76 -34.94 17.73 3.82
CA TYR A 76 -35.51 17.07 2.64
C TYR A 76 -36.01 15.64 2.92
N ASN A 77 -36.03 15.22 4.21
CA ASN A 77 -36.46 13.90 4.65
C ASN A 77 -35.76 12.76 3.88
N VAL A 78 -34.43 12.86 3.77
CA VAL A 78 -33.56 11.87 3.08
C VAL A 78 -32.83 11.05 4.11
N GLY A 79 -32.72 9.73 3.91
CA GLY A 79 -32.04 8.82 4.81
C GLY A 79 -30.51 9.06 4.90
N TYR A 80 -29.91 8.62 6.00
CA TYR A 80 -28.49 8.85 6.27
C TYR A 80 -27.55 8.14 5.27
N GLU A 81 -28.02 7.08 4.64
CA GLU A 81 -27.29 6.38 3.56
C GLU A 81 -26.96 7.30 2.38
N TRP A 82 -27.68 8.40 2.22
CA TRP A 82 -27.45 9.44 1.20
C TRP A 82 -26.56 10.59 1.68
N SER A 83 -25.98 10.48 2.86
CA SER A 83 -25.13 11.53 3.42
C SER A 83 -23.96 11.84 2.50
N TYR A 84 -23.91 13.07 2.00
CA TYR A 84 -22.83 13.56 1.14
C TYR A 84 -21.48 13.61 1.87
N SER A 85 -21.49 13.91 3.16
CA SER A 85 -20.26 14.09 3.93
C SER A 85 -19.72 12.79 4.52
N ALA A 86 -20.56 11.76 4.67
CA ALA A 86 -20.21 10.52 5.34
C ALA A 86 -20.02 9.32 4.40
N ASN A 87 -20.76 9.30 3.28
CA ASN A 87 -20.84 8.14 2.41
C ASN A 87 -20.38 8.47 0.99
N SER A 88 -19.61 7.57 0.42
CA SER A 88 -19.27 7.54 -0.99
C SER A 88 -20.33 6.80 -1.80
N VAL A 89 -20.20 6.85 -3.13
CA VAL A 89 -21.02 6.01 -4.03
C VAL A 89 -20.78 4.51 -3.77
N PHE A 90 -19.58 4.13 -3.38
CA PHE A 90 -19.26 2.74 -3.03
C PHE A 90 -19.99 2.31 -1.75
N ASP A 91 -20.02 3.16 -0.72
CA ASP A 91 -20.76 2.89 0.52
C ASP A 91 -22.26 2.77 0.26
N LEU A 92 -22.83 3.66 -0.55
CA LEU A 92 -24.23 3.59 -0.95
C LEU A 92 -24.53 2.28 -1.71
N ALA A 93 -23.67 1.92 -2.66
CA ALA A 93 -23.83 0.67 -3.41
C ALA A 93 -23.82 -0.57 -2.50
N ASN A 94 -22.90 -0.61 -1.53
CA ASN A 94 -22.84 -1.69 -0.54
C ASN A 94 -24.08 -1.74 0.36
N ALA A 95 -24.67 -0.60 0.69
CA ALA A 95 -25.86 -0.55 1.53
C ALA A 95 -27.14 -1.01 0.83
N VAL A 96 -27.24 -0.81 -0.50
CA VAL A 96 -28.46 -1.11 -1.27
C VAL A 96 -28.41 -2.44 -2.03
N ASN A 97 -27.23 -3.00 -2.28
CA ASN A 97 -27.07 -4.24 -3.03
C ASN A 97 -27.13 -5.47 -2.14
N SER A 98 -27.55 -6.60 -2.74
CA SER A 98 -27.45 -7.90 -2.08
C SER A 98 -25.99 -8.39 -2.01
N PRO A 99 -25.61 -9.18 -1.00
CA PRO A 99 -24.25 -9.75 -0.91
C PRO A 99 -23.84 -10.57 -2.15
N SER A 100 -24.80 -11.16 -2.87
CA SER A 100 -24.54 -11.90 -4.11
C SER A 100 -24.08 -11.05 -5.28
N SER A 101 -24.26 -9.73 -5.22
CA SER A 101 -23.83 -8.77 -6.23
C SER A 101 -22.43 -8.20 -5.95
N LEU A 102 -21.83 -8.57 -4.82
CA LEU A 102 -20.50 -8.11 -4.42
C LEU A 102 -19.43 -9.14 -4.82
N VAL A 103 -18.43 -8.69 -5.57
CA VAL A 103 -17.26 -9.47 -5.95
C VAL A 103 -16.01 -8.82 -5.37
N SER A 104 -15.24 -9.57 -4.58
CA SER A 104 -13.98 -9.09 -4.02
C SER A 104 -12.80 -9.56 -4.89
N LEU A 105 -11.97 -8.62 -5.35
CA LEU A 105 -10.70 -8.92 -6.01
C LEU A 105 -9.63 -8.98 -4.93
N LEU A 106 -9.09 -10.17 -4.69
CA LEU A 106 -8.21 -10.43 -3.55
C LEU A 106 -6.73 -10.59 -3.95
N ASP A 107 -6.43 -10.70 -5.24
CA ASP A 107 -5.06 -10.88 -5.71
C ASP A 107 -4.34 -9.54 -5.81
N HIS A 108 -3.24 -9.41 -5.05
CA HIS A 108 -2.38 -8.23 -5.07
C HIS A 108 -1.14 -8.48 -5.94
N HIS A 109 -0.97 -7.69 -6.99
CA HIS A 109 0.08 -7.86 -8.01
C HIS A 109 1.15 -6.76 -8.01
N ARG A 110 1.12 -5.82 -7.05
CA ARG A 110 1.95 -4.60 -7.09
C ARG A 110 3.19 -4.69 -6.23
N SER A 111 3.01 -4.83 -4.94
CA SER A 111 4.05 -4.63 -3.93
C SER A 111 4.76 -5.92 -3.56
N PHE A 112 6.02 -5.81 -3.13
CA PHE A 112 6.74 -6.90 -2.49
C PHE A 112 5.99 -7.36 -1.22
N ALA A 113 6.12 -8.65 -0.90
CA ALA A 113 5.34 -9.31 0.16
C ALA A 113 5.38 -8.56 1.49
N ASP A 114 6.55 -8.25 2.02
CA ASP A 114 6.68 -7.57 3.32
C ASP A 114 5.91 -6.26 3.39
N ILE A 115 5.80 -5.53 2.27
CA ILE A 115 5.10 -4.25 2.22
C ILE A 115 3.59 -4.46 2.31
N ILE A 116 3.06 -5.38 1.50
CA ILE A 116 1.61 -5.57 1.45
C ILE A 116 1.07 -6.43 2.59
N GLU A 117 1.90 -7.28 3.19
CA GLU A 117 1.47 -8.15 4.28
C GLU A 117 1.05 -7.38 5.53
N PHE A 118 1.76 -6.29 5.86
CA PHE A 118 1.31 -5.40 6.91
C PHE A 118 -0.09 -4.83 6.61
N SER A 119 -0.27 -4.26 5.41
CA SER A 119 -1.57 -3.73 5.00
C SER A 119 -2.66 -4.80 4.99
N ASN A 120 -2.33 -6.00 4.55
CA ASN A 120 -3.25 -7.13 4.51
C ASN A 120 -3.76 -7.48 5.91
N ASN A 121 -2.88 -7.56 6.88
CA ASN A 121 -3.24 -7.90 8.26
C ASN A 121 -3.97 -6.76 8.97
N GLU A 122 -3.51 -5.52 8.83
CA GLU A 122 -4.05 -4.37 9.54
C GLU A 122 -5.40 -3.88 8.97
N PHE A 123 -5.56 -3.90 7.63
CA PHE A 123 -6.71 -3.28 6.96
C PHE A 123 -7.63 -4.27 6.24
N TYR A 124 -7.12 -5.42 5.79
CA TYR A 124 -7.87 -6.37 4.95
C TYR A 124 -8.11 -7.74 5.60
N GLU A 125 -7.90 -7.85 6.92
CA GLU A 125 -8.19 -9.07 7.71
C GLU A 125 -7.46 -10.32 7.19
N GLY A 126 -6.27 -10.14 6.59
CA GLY A 126 -5.48 -11.22 6.01
C GLY A 126 -6.06 -11.84 4.72
N LYS A 127 -7.05 -11.20 4.09
CA LYS A 127 -7.79 -11.78 2.95
C LYS A 127 -7.07 -11.65 1.61
N LEU A 128 -6.10 -10.72 1.49
CA LEU A 128 -5.38 -10.54 0.23
C LEU A 128 -4.42 -11.70 -0.03
N ARG A 129 -4.33 -12.11 -1.29
CA ARG A 129 -3.35 -13.08 -1.78
C ARG A 129 -2.24 -12.35 -2.51
N ILE A 130 -1.01 -12.63 -2.17
CA ILE A 130 0.15 -12.01 -2.81
C ILE A 130 0.45 -12.76 -4.10
N ALA A 131 0.27 -12.08 -5.23
CA ALA A 131 0.49 -12.60 -6.57
C ALA A 131 1.46 -11.72 -7.37
N THR A 132 2.34 -10.99 -6.67
CA THR A 132 3.31 -10.07 -7.27
C THR A 132 4.39 -10.84 -8.01
N ASP A 133 4.63 -10.48 -9.26
CA ASP A 133 5.74 -10.98 -10.06
C ASP A 133 7.02 -10.24 -9.64
N TYR A 134 7.85 -10.87 -8.84
CA TYR A 134 9.09 -10.28 -8.33
C TYR A 134 10.14 -10.03 -9.40
N GLY A 135 10.06 -10.72 -10.54
CA GLY A 135 10.95 -10.46 -11.69
C GLY A 135 10.77 -9.08 -12.33
N ARG A 136 9.65 -8.41 -12.04
CA ARG A 136 9.36 -7.05 -12.52
C ARG A 136 9.76 -5.93 -11.57
N LEU A 137 10.19 -6.27 -10.36
CA LEU A 137 10.59 -5.28 -9.37
C LEU A 137 11.93 -4.66 -9.74
N LYS A 138 12.01 -3.33 -9.69
CA LYS A 138 13.24 -2.58 -9.92
C LYS A 138 13.89 -2.22 -8.61
N LEU A 139 15.10 -2.69 -8.41
CA LEU A 139 15.88 -2.49 -7.19
C LEU A 139 17.14 -1.68 -7.49
N PRO A 140 17.62 -0.86 -6.53
CA PRO A 140 18.95 -0.29 -6.58
C PRO A 140 20.01 -1.42 -6.52
N PRO A 141 21.22 -1.20 -7.06
CA PRO A 141 22.29 -2.18 -6.96
C PRO A 141 22.57 -2.59 -5.51
N ASN A 142 22.66 -3.89 -5.27
CA ASN A 142 22.96 -4.49 -3.97
C ASN A 142 21.94 -4.18 -2.84
N GLU A 143 20.71 -3.87 -3.19
CA GLU A 143 19.62 -3.68 -2.22
C GLU A 143 18.56 -4.78 -2.37
N ALA A 144 18.00 -5.22 -1.23
CA ALA A 144 16.88 -6.14 -1.20
C ALA A 144 15.54 -5.38 -1.25
N ALA A 145 14.50 -6.04 -1.79
CA ALA A 145 13.12 -5.56 -1.70
C ALA A 145 12.61 -5.63 -0.25
N GLY A 146 11.58 -4.86 0.05
CA GLY A 146 10.92 -4.90 1.35
C GLY A 146 10.87 -3.55 2.06
N ILE A 147 10.83 -3.58 3.39
CA ILE A 147 10.72 -2.39 4.23
C ILE A 147 12.05 -2.10 4.92
N ARG A 148 12.45 -0.84 4.88
CA ARG A 148 13.61 -0.34 5.61
C ARG A 148 13.24 0.88 6.43
N TRP A 149 13.57 0.87 7.74
CA TRP A 149 13.38 2.02 8.61
C TRP A 149 14.71 2.76 8.82
N ILE A 150 14.69 4.06 8.58
CA ILE A 150 15.78 4.99 8.90
C ILE A 150 15.37 5.76 10.15
N ASP A 151 15.95 5.40 11.27
CA ASP A 151 15.64 6.05 12.55
C ASP A 151 16.25 7.45 12.60
N VAL A 152 15.39 8.44 12.84
CA VAL A 152 15.76 9.86 12.87
C VAL A 152 15.20 10.52 14.11
N LYS A 153 16.05 10.79 15.07
CA LYS A 153 15.68 11.58 16.24
C LYS A 153 15.60 13.06 15.89
N GLY A 154 14.60 13.74 16.43
CA GLY A 154 14.45 15.16 16.13
C GLY A 154 13.24 15.80 16.80
N LYS A 155 12.89 16.98 16.34
CA LYS A 155 11.74 17.75 16.82
C LYS A 155 10.81 18.09 15.68
N VAL A 156 9.51 17.95 15.96
CA VAL A 156 8.46 18.39 15.05
C VAL A 156 8.16 19.86 15.30
N LEU A 157 8.07 20.63 14.22
CA LEU A 157 7.74 22.03 14.23
C LEU A 157 6.34 22.26 13.67
N LYS A 158 5.62 23.22 14.27
CA LYS A 158 4.28 23.61 13.83
C LYS A 158 4.37 24.91 13.04
N PRO A 159 4.04 24.93 11.73
CA PRO A 159 3.95 26.18 10.98
C PRO A 159 2.71 26.99 11.38
N THR A 160 2.74 28.31 11.09
CA THR A 160 1.64 29.25 11.42
C THR A 160 0.29 28.84 10.80
N ASN A 161 0.33 28.25 9.59
CA ASN A 161 -0.85 27.86 8.83
C ASN A 161 -1.34 26.42 9.12
N GLY A 162 -0.88 25.82 10.21
CA GLY A 162 -1.23 24.44 10.59
C GLY A 162 -0.38 23.38 9.91
N GLY A 163 -0.64 22.11 10.26
CA GLY A 163 0.20 20.99 9.83
C GLY A 163 1.40 20.78 10.75
N ALA A 164 2.37 20.02 10.28
CA ALA A 164 3.60 19.67 10.99
C ALA A 164 4.74 19.41 10.01
N TYR A 165 5.98 19.64 10.43
CA TYR A 165 7.17 19.27 9.66
C TYR A 165 8.36 18.97 10.58
N ASN A 166 9.32 18.17 10.08
CA ASN A 166 10.51 17.77 10.80
C ASN A 166 11.76 17.97 9.91
N ASN A 167 12.59 18.93 10.25
CA ASN A 167 13.80 19.26 9.47
C ASN A 167 14.83 18.12 9.47
N PHE A 168 14.88 17.31 10.52
CA PHE A 168 15.80 16.18 10.60
C PHE A 168 15.41 15.08 9.61
N GLU A 169 14.11 14.78 9.51
CA GLU A 169 13.62 13.86 8.49
C GLU A 169 13.88 14.40 7.07
N ILE A 170 13.65 15.72 6.84
CA ILE A 170 13.92 16.37 5.54
C ILE A 170 15.38 16.17 5.13
N ASN A 171 16.33 16.49 6.02
CA ASN A 171 17.75 16.34 5.73
C ASN A 171 18.10 14.88 5.42
N ARG A 172 17.57 13.96 6.20
CA ARG A 172 17.83 12.52 6.00
C ARG A 172 17.26 12.01 4.67
N ILE A 173 16.09 12.50 4.27
CA ILE A 173 15.49 12.20 2.95
C ILE A 173 16.38 12.71 1.82
N ILE A 174 16.91 13.93 1.92
CA ILE A 174 17.83 14.47 0.90
C ILE A 174 19.10 13.64 0.81
N GLU A 175 19.67 13.21 1.94
CA GLU A 175 20.84 12.31 1.96
C GLU A 175 20.53 10.97 1.28
N GLU A 176 19.36 10.41 1.57
CA GLU A 176 18.93 9.13 1.01
C GLU A 176 18.65 9.21 -0.51
N LEU A 177 18.00 10.30 -0.95
CA LEU A 177 17.82 10.56 -2.38
C LEU A 177 19.16 10.73 -3.10
N ASN A 178 20.12 11.45 -2.51
CA ASN A 178 21.47 11.56 -3.06
C ASN A 178 22.17 10.19 -3.14
N ARG A 179 22.01 9.34 -2.12
CA ARG A 179 22.56 7.99 -2.11
C ARG A 179 21.99 7.14 -3.25
N LEU A 180 20.67 7.13 -3.39
CA LEU A 180 20.00 6.33 -4.41
C LEU A 180 20.33 6.81 -5.82
N VAL A 181 20.21 8.12 -6.06
CA VAL A 181 20.17 8.66 -7.43
C VAL A 181 21.57 9.07 -7.90
N ILE A 182 22.39 9.71 -7.03
CA ILE A 182 23.69 10.21 -7.43
C ILE A 182 24.78 9.14 -7.23
N LYS A 183 24.80 8.47 -6.06
CA LYS A 183 25.86 7.49 -5.77
C LYS A 183 25.60 6.13 -6.42
N ASN A 184 24.37 5.64 -6.39
CA ASN A 184 23.99 4.34 -6.91
C ASN A 184 23.47 4.38 -8.36
N ASP A 185 23.32 5.58 -8.96
CA ASP A 185 22.76 5.83 -10.30
C ASP A 185 21.44 5.05 -10.55
N TYR A 186 20.58 4.99 -9.55
CA TYR A 186 19.32 4.27 -9.65
C TYR A 186 18.39 4.91 -10.69
N GLN A 187 17.84 4.09 -11.60
CA GLN A 187 17.03 4.53 -12.74
C GLN A 187 15.53 4.19 -12.60
N GLY A 188 15.12 3.57 -11.49
CA GLY A 188 13.71 3.30 -11.22
C GLY A 188 12.96 4.53 -10.72
N THR A 189 11.64 4.40 -10.56
CA THR A 189 10.77 5.50 -10.11
C THR A 189 10.84 5.69 -8.60
N ILE A 190 10.81 6.96 -8.14
CA ILE A 190 10.93 7.30 -6.72
C ILE A 190 9.81 8.26 -6.30
N GLY A 191 9.20 7.99 -5.16
CA GLY A 191 8.25 8.88 -4.52
C GLY A 191 8.62 9.21 -3.08
N VAL A 192 8.30 10.44 -2.63
CA VAL A 192 8.37 10.82 -1.22
C VAL A 192 6.97 11.21 -0.75
N VAL A 193 6.44 10.46 0.19
CA VAL A 193 5.07 10.60 0.68
C VAL A 193 5.08 11.02 2.15
N THR A 194 4.22 11.96 2.51
CA THR A 194 4.07 12.41 3.89
C THR A 194 2.60 12.76 4.19
N PRO A 195 2.13 12.64 5.45
CA PRO A 195 0.77 13.05 5.81
C PRO A 195 0.54 14.56 5.74
N PHE A 196 1.60 15.37 5.82
CA PHE A 196 1.49 16.82 6.02
C PHE A 196 2.02 17.63 4.84
N ARG A 197 1.18 18.54 4.34
CA ARG A 197 1.53 19.43 3.22
C ARG A 197 2.80 20.23 3.49
N SER A 198 2.94 20.77 4.71
CA SER A 198 4.12 21.57 5.10
C SER A 198 5.43 20.78 5.03
N GLN A 199 5.39 19.46 5.34
CA GLN A 199 6.54 18.58 5.16
C GLN A 199 6.88 18.41 3.69
N ALA A 200 5.88 18.10 2.86
CA ALA A 200 6.07 17.93 1.42
C ALA A 200 6.66 19.20 0.76
N ASP A 201 6.12 20.37 1.10
CA ASP A 201 6.59 21.65 0.56
C ASP A 201 8.06 21.89 0.94
N LYS A 202 8.44 21.67 2.20
CA LYS A 202 9.82 21.83 2.67
C LYS A 202 10.79 20.80 2.07
N ILE A 203 10.36 19.59 1.79
CA ILE A 203 11.17 18.61 1.06
C ILE A 203 11.41 19.11 -0.37
N ARG A 204 10.38 19.65 -1.07
CA ARG A 204 10.58 20.28 -2.40
C ARG A 204 11.58 21.43 -2.34
N ASP A 205 11.41 22.35 -1.38
CA ASP A 205 12.32 23.47 -1.19
C ASP A 205 13.77 23.02 -0.94
N ALA A 206 13.96 21.90 -0.23
CA ALA A 206 15.28 21.34 0.02
C ALA A 206 15.90 20.72 -1.25
N ILE A 207 15.10 20.03 -2.07
CA ILE A 207 15.53 19.47 -3.36
C ILE A 207 15.93 20.60 -4.33
N GLU A 208 15.17 21.69 -4.37
CA GLU A 208 15.47 22.87 -5.21
C GLU A 208 16.86 23.45 -4.95
N LYS A 209 17.36 23.33 -3.72
CA LYS A 209 18.69 23.81 -3.32
C LYS A 209 19.85 22.92 -3.79
N VAL A 210 19.55 21.74 -4.36
CA VAL A 210 20.55 20.77 -4.85
C VAL A 210 20.31 20.49 -6.34
N PRO A 211 20.80 21.37 -7.26
CA PRO A 211 20.46 21.30 -8.68
C PRO A 211 20.75 19.97 -9.37
N ALA A 212 21.89 19.34 -9.03
CA ALA A 212 22.26 18.04 -9.59
C ALA A 212 21.24 16.94 -9.23
N LEU A 213 20.82 16.88 -7.95
CA LEU A 213 19.80 15.95 -7.47
C LEU A 213 18.45 16.22 -8.12
N LYS A 214 18.02 17.50 -8.13
CA LYS A 214 16.77 17.92 -8.76
C LYS A 214 16.71 17.47 -10.22
N ASN A 215 17.73 17.79 -10.99
CA ASN A 215 17.75 17.46 -12.42
C ASN A 215 17.59 15.95 -12.63
N GLN A 216 18.34 15.14 -11.91
CA GLN A 216 18.29 13.68 -12.08
C GLN A 216 16.95 13.08 -11.64
N LEU A 217 16.40 13.49 -10.50
CA LEU A 217 15.12 13.05 -9.98
C LEU A 217 13.99 13.28 -11.00
N TYR A 218 13.88 14.50 -11.54
CA TYR A 218 12.76 14.85 -12.45
C TYR A 218 12.97 14.41 -13.90
N THR A 219 14.21 14.11 -14.33
CA THR A 219 14.46 13.66 -15.71
C THR A 219 14.53 12.14 -15.86
N LYS A 220 14.96 11.41 -14.81
CA LYS A 220 15.20 9.97 -14.90
C LYS A 220 14.33 9.10 -14.00
N ASN A 221 13.88 9.64 -12.85
CA ASN A 221 13.25 8.82 -11.82
C ASN A 221 11.72 8.98 -11.71
N ASP A 222 11.09 9.68 -12.64
CA ASP A 222 9.66 9.98 -12.57
C ASP A 222 9.24 10.35 -11.12
N PHE A 223 9.95 11.35 -10.59
CA PHE A 223 9.94 11.69 -9.17
C PHE A 223 8.70 12.49 -8.79
N LEU A 224 8.10 12.09 -7.67
CA LEU A 224 7.01 12.82 -7.05
C LEU A 224 7.26 12.99 -5.55
N VAL A 225 7.04 14.19 -5.03
CA VAL A 225 6.96 14.45 -3.58
C VAL A 225 5.68 15.21 -3.27
N ASP A 226 4.79 14.62 -2.49
CA ASP A 226 3.53 15.26 -2.08
C ASP A 226 2.90 14.53 -0.87
N THR A 227 1.72 15.01 -0.49
CA THR A 227 0.86 14.30 0.46
C THR A 227 0.23 13.07 -0.20
N VAL A 228 -0.22 12.14 0.64
CA VAL A 228 -0.80 10.85 0.21
C VAL A 228 -1.92 11.01 -0.83
N HIS A 229 -2.75 12.05 -0.70
CA HIS A 229 -3.86 12.30 -1.65
C HIS A 229 -3.41 12.48 -3.11
N LYS A 230 -2.20 13.01 -3.32
CA LYS A 230 -1.65 13.20 -4.67
C LYS A 230 -1.03 11.93 -5.26
N PHE A 231 -0.70 10.97 -4.41
CA PHE A 231 -0.19 9.66 -4.83
C PHE A 231 -1.29 8.66 -5.18
N GLN A 232 -2.54 9.05 -5.06
CA GLN A 232 -3.62 8.15 -5.38
C GLN A 232 -3.66 7.84 -6.89
N GLY A 233 -3.77 6.54 -7.22
CA GLY A 233 -3.63 6.07 -8.60
C GLY A 233 -2.18 5.97 -9.11
N ASP A 234 -1.19 6.56 -8.41
CA ASP A 234 0.22 6.47 -8.77
C ASP A 234 0.94 5.39 -7.94
N GLU A 235 2.02 4.86 -8.46
CA GLU A 235 2.87 3.87 -7.78
C GLU A 235 4.33 4.11 -8.18
N LYS A 236 5.26 3.83 -7.27
CA LYS A 236 6.70 3.99 -7.52
C LYS A 236 7.45 2.74 -7.10
N ASP A 237 8.58 2.51 -7.75
CA ASP A 237 9.45 1.38 -7.37
C ASP A 237 9.96 1.56 -5.93
N ILE A 238 10.33 2.79 -5.56
CA ILE A 238 10.72 3.15 -4.19
C ILE A 238 9.80 4.25 -3.67
N ILE A 239 9.26 4.04 -2.49
CA ILE A 239 8.58 5.08 -1.70
C ILE A 239 9.40 5.37 -0.45
N ILE A 240 9.67 6.66 -0.21
CA ILE A 240 10.16 7.17 1.05
C ILE A 240 8.98 7.78 1.80
N PHE A 241 8.62 7.19 2.93
CA PHE A 241 7.55 7.69 3.79
C PHE A 241 8.14 8.49 4.95
N SER A 242 7.77 9.78 5.05
CA SER A 242 8.17 10.69 6.14
C SER A 242 7.05 10.77 7.17
N SER A 243 7.28 10.22 8.36
CA SER A 243 6.24 10.05 9.38
C SER A 243 5.83 11.35 10.06
N VAL A 244 6.79 12.25 10.28
CA VAL A 244 6.65 13.50 11.05
C VAL A 244 6.12 13.25 12.48
N ILE A 245 6.54 12.13 13.07
CA ILE A 245 6.23 11.76 14.45
C ILE A 245 7.56 11.72 15.23
N SER A 246 7.73 12.62 16.19
CA SER A 246 8.92 12.72 17.04
C SER A 246 8.61 13.64 18.21
N GLN A 247 9.64 14.07 18.96
CA GLN A 247 9.49 15.05 20.04
C GLN A 247 8.72 16.28 19.57
N ASP A 248 7.85 16.81 20.41
CA ASP A 248 7.03 18.02 20.19
C ASP A 248 6.00 17.87 19.04
N THR A 249 5.63 16.67 18.64
CA THR A 249 4.55 16.45 17.68
C THR A 249 3.24 17.07 18.20
N PRO A 250 2.63 18.02 17.47
CA PRO A 250 1.41 18.68 17.93
C PRO A 250 0.26 17.68 18.16
N TYR A 251 -0.48 17.84 19.24
CA TYR A 251 -1.62 16.97 19.55
C TYR A 251 -2.60 16.85 18.39
N GLY A 252 -2.91 17.96 17.70
CA GLY A 252 -3.81 17.95 16.53
C GLY A 252 -3.28 17.13 15.36
N ALA A 253 -1.92 17.00 15.21
CA ALA A 253 -1.31 16.13 14.22
C ALA A 253 -1.51 14.65 14.58
N ILE A 254 -1.36 14.29 15.85
CA ILE A 254 -1.63 12.93 16.33
C ILE A 254 -3.12 12.55 16.14
N VAL A 255 -4.03 13.44 16.50
CA VAL A 255 -5.48 13.21 16.29
C VAL A 255 -5.80 13.05 14.80
N PHE A 256 -5.19 13.84 13.93
CA PHE A 256 -5.35 13.70 12.49
C PHE A 256 -4.87 12.32 12.02
N LEU A 257 -3.66 11.92 12.37
CA LEU A 257 -3.10 10.62 12.01
C LEU A 257 -3.98 9.47 12.52
N LYS A 258 -4.37 9.51 13.80
CA LYS A 258 -5.23 8.47 14.40
C LYS A 258 -6.54 8.24 13.64
N ASN A 259 -7.12 9.31 13.08
CA ASN A 259 -8.38 9.25 12.36
C ASN A 259 -8.24 8.99 10.85
N THR A 260 -7.01 8.84 10.35
CA THR A 260 -6.72 8.73 8.91
C THR A 260 -5.87 7.52 8.58
N GLY A 261 -6.17 6.35 9.18
CA GLY A 261 -5.46 5.09 8.88
C GLY A 261 -5.46 4.73 7.39
N ASN A 262 -6.53 5.06 6.68
CA ASN A 262 -6.62 4.87 5.23
C ASN A 262 -5.54 5.64 4.46
N LEU A 263 -5.15 6.84 4.94
CA LEU A 263 -4.01 7.58 4.36
C LEU A 263 -2.71 6.77 4.48
N PHE A 264 -2.48 6.17 5.65
CA PHE A 264 -1.29 5.35 5.86
C PHE A 264 -1.30 4.11 4.98
N ASN A 265 -2.43 3.39 4.92
CA ASN A 265 -2.60 2.24 4.04
C ASN A 265 -2.26 2.59 2.58
N VAL A 266 -2.83 3.69 2.06
CA VAL A 266 -2.53 4.13 0.70
C VAL A 266 -1.05 4.50 0.55
N ALA A 267 -0.46 5.24 1.50
CA ALA A 267 0.93 5.68 1.41
C ALA A 267 1.91 4.51 1.25
N ILE A 268 1.80 3.49 2.10
CA ILE A 268 2.73 2.36 2.09
C ILE A 268 2.52 1.43 0.89
N THR A 269 1.28 1.25 0.46
CA THR A 269 0.96 0.40 -0.70
C THR A 269 1.26 1.04 -2.06
N ARG A 270 1.78 2.27 -2.09
CA ARG A 270 2.35 2.89 -3.31
C ARG A 270 3.73 2.36 -3.66
N ALA A 271 4.43 1.73 -2.72
CA ALA A 271 5.74 1.12 -2.95
C ALA A 271 5.60 -0.23 -3.66
N ARG A 272 6.35 -0.40 -4.74
CA ARG A 272 6.42 -1.69 -5.47
C ARG A 272 7.53 -2.57 -4.91
N SER A 273 8.74 -2.02 -4.83
CA SER A 273 9.95 -2.77 -4.51
C SER A 273 10.44 -2.49 -3.08
N ILE A 274 10.59 -1.21 -2.73
CA ILE A 274 11.12 -0.80 -1.43
C ILE A 274 10.27 0.30 -0.81
N LEU A 275 9.92 0.11 0.45
CA LEU A 275 9.38 1.15 1.31
C LEU A 275 10.46 1.59 2.32
N ILE A 276 10.90 2.84 2.22
CA ILE A 276 11.83 3.44 3.16
C ILE A 276 11.05 4.35 4.10
N VAL A 277 11.02 4.01 5.38
CA VAL A 277 10.39 4.85 6.39
C VAL A 277 11.46 5.72 7.04
N VAL A 278 11.22 7.02 7.10
CA VAL A 278 12.08 8.00 7.77
C VAL A 278 11.31 8.60 8.93
N GLY A 279 11.79 8.39 10.16
CA GLY A 279 11.11 8.86 11.36
C GLY A 279 11.69 8.30 12.64
N ASP A 280 11.25 8.84 13.77
CA ASP A 280 11.68 8.44 15.11
C ASP A 280 10.95 7.16 15.54
N ILE A 281 11.64 6.03 15.50
CA ILE A 281 11.05 4.72 15.75
C ILE A 281 10.52 4.59 17.20
N ASP A 282 11.16 5.24 18.17
CA ASP A 282 10.74 5.16 19.57
C ASP A 282 9.48 6.00 19.81
N TYR A 283 9.41 7.20 19.24
CA TYR A 283 8.17 7.99 19.30
C TYR A 283 7.03 7.34 18.50
N CYS A 284 7.30 6.78 17.33
CA CYS A 284 6.30 6.06 16.55
C CYS A 284 5.75 4.83 17.30
N SER A 285 6.56 4.15 18.12
CA SER A 285 6.14 2.95 18.86
C SER A 285 5.20 3.23 20.05
N SER A 286 5.00 4.50 20.42
CA SER A 286 4.17 4.93 21.55
C SER A 286 3.42 6.24 21.30
N CYS A 287 3.09 6.52 20.05
CA CYS A 287 2.51 7.80 19.62
C CYS A 287 0.98 7.89 19.78
N ASN A 288 0.34 6.84 20.30
CA ASN A 288 -1.12 6.72 20.43
C ASN A 288 -1.85 6.74 19.05
N VAL A 289 -1.17 6.22 18.02
CA VAL A 289 -1.70 5.97 16.68
C VAL A 289 -1.58 4.46 16.42
N PRO A 290 -2.64 3.65 16.62
CA PRO A 290 -2.54 2.18 16.68
C PRO A 290 -1.84 1.56 15.49
N TYR A 291 -2.24 1.88 14.27
CA TYR A 291 -1.63 1.31 13.06
C TYR A 291 -0.14 1.66 12.92
N MET A 292 0.32 2.81 13.44
CA MET A 292 1.74 3.18 13.42
C MET A 292 2.53 2.38 14.45
N GLU A 293 1.98 2.17 15.64
CA GLU A 293 2.57 1.34 16.68
C GLU A 293 2.71 -0.11 16.20
N HIS A 294 1.65 -0.69 15.61
CA HIS A 294 1.67 -2.02 14.99
C HIS A 294 2.68 -2.09 13.83
N PHE A 295 2.81 -1.03 13.05
CA PHE A 295 3.76 -0.98 11.94
C PHE A 295 5.22 -0.98 12.43
N VAL A 296 5.52 -0.25 13.52
CA VAL A 296 6.85 -0.29 14.16
C VAL A 296 7.16 -1.71 14.65
N GLU A 297 6.21 -2.35 15.33
CA GLU A 297 6.38 -3.72 15.81
C GLU A 297 6.63 -4.68 14.63
N TYR A 298 5.85 -4.58 13.58
CA TYR A 298 6.02 -5.38 12.37
C TYR A 298 7.41 -5.19 11.74
N THR A 299 7.89 -3.95 11.61
CA THR A 299 9.23 -3.70 11.03
C THR A 299 10.35 -4.21 11.90
N ARG A 300 10.21 -4.19 13.24
CA ARG A 300 11.16 -4.80 14.18
C ARG A 300 11.22 -6.32 14.01
N LEU A 301 10.07 -6.95 13.82
CA LEU A 301 10.02 -8.40 13.55
C LEU A 301 10.70 -8.79 12.25
N LEU A 302 10.53 -8.01 11.18
CA LEU A 302 11.26 -8.21 9.92
C LEU A 302 12.77 -8.05 10.11
N GLY A 303 13.22 -7.03 10.83
CA GLY A 303 14.63 -6.81 11.14
C GLY A 303 15.27 -7.97 11.93
N ASN A 304 14.51 -8.56 12.84
CA ASN A 304 14.96 -9.74 13.58
C ASN A 304 15.03 -11.02 12.72
N LYS A 305 14.16 -11.15 11.72
CA LYS A 305 14.25 -12.24 10.73
C LYS A 305 15.53 -12.18 9.90
N VAL A 306 16.00 -10.97 9.55
CA VAL A 306 17.24 -10.76 8.79
C VAL A 306 18.49 -10.96 9.68
N SER A 307 18.40 -10.73 10.99
CA SER A 307 19.50 -10.90 11.93
C SER A 307 19.61 -12.32 12.52
N SER A 308 18.68 -13.21 12.19
CA SER A 308 18.81 -14.64 12.48
C SER A 308 19.50 -15.29 11.28
N PRO A 309 20.81 -15.59 11.33
CA PRO A 309 21.36 -16.55 10.42
C PRO A 309 20.72 -17.89 10.82
N ASP A 310 20.26 -18.64 9.85
CA ASP A 310 19.78 -20.01 9.97
C ASP A 310 18.37 -20.23 10.54
N ASN A 311 17.36 -19.97 9.69
CA ASN A 311 16.25 -20.91 9.62
C ASN A 311 16.37 -21.85 8.40
N ASN A 312 17.59 -22.18 8.01
CA ASN A 312 17.87 -23.45 7.39
C ASN A 312 17.83 -24.49 8.52
N GLN A 313 16.64 -24.96 8.90
CA GLN A 313 16.52 -26.26 9.52
C GLN A 313 17.04 -27.23 8.45
N PHE A 314 18.36 -27.53 8.54
CA PHE A 314 18.98 -28.61 7.83
C PHE A 314 18.40 -29.88 8.43
N TYR A 315 17.34 -30.42 7.83
CA TYR A 315 16.90 -31.75 8.16
C TYR A 315 18.00 -32.72 7.71
N PRO A 316 18.38 -33.67 8.55
CA PRO A 316 19.37 -34.64 8.15
C PRO A 316 18.87 -35.38 6.90
N GLU A 317 19.79 -35.64 5.95
CA GLU A 317 19.53 -36.42 4.74
C GLU A 317 19.22 -37.87 5.14
N THR A 318 18.02 -38.11 5.62
CA THR A 318 17.55 -39.42 6.05
C THR A 318 16.43 -39.91 5.14
N ARG A 319 16.34 -41.22 4.97
CA ARG A 319 15.27 -41.85 4.20
C ARG A 319 13.90 -41.71 4.87
N GLU A 320 13.87 -41.55 6.19
CA GLU A 320 12.66 -41.33 6.96
C GLU A 320 12.33 -39.84 6.96
N TYR A 321 11.01 -39.54 6.87
CA TYR A 321 10.53 -38.16 6.91
C TYR A 321 10.95 -37.54 8.26
N PRO A 322 11.65 -36.41 8.27
CA PRO A 322 12.17 -35.84 9.52
C PRO A 322 11.05 -35.26 10.39
N ASP A 323 11.32 -35.12 11.67
CA ASP A 323 10.43 -34.43 12.61
C ASP A 323 10.33 -32.94 12.24
N VAL A 324 9.13 -32.50 11.86
CA VAL A 324 8.84 -31.12 11.52
C VAL A 324 7.90 -30.50 12.56
N GLN A 325 7.92 -29.17 12.67
CA GLN A 325 7.24 -28.43 13.74
C GLN A 325 5.72 -28.69 13.84
N ASN A 326 5.07 -29.16 12.78
CA ASN A 326 3.63 -29.48 12.77
C ASN A 326 3.40 -30.84 12.06
N ILE A 327 4.01 -31.89 12.60
CA ILE A 327 3.96 -33.25 12.01
C ILE A 327 2.51 -33.75 11.82
N GLU A 328 1.57 -33.26 12.61
CA GLU A 328 0.13 -33.62 12.53
C GLU A 328 -0.54 -33.12 11.25
N GLN A 329 0.03 -32.10 10.60
CA GLN A 329 -0.46 -31.54 9.35
C GLN A 329 0.19 -32.18 8.11
N VAL A 330 1.18 -33.03 8.29
CA VAL A 330 1.89 -33.72 7.22
C VAL A 330 1.10 -34.93 6.78
N SER A 331 0.73 -34.99 5.51
CA SER A 331 -0.04 -36.11 4.95
C SER A 331 0.85 -37.35 4.77
N GLU A 332 0.25 -38.51 4.87
CA GLU A 332 0.93 -39.79 4.55
C GLU A 332 1.43 -39.82 3.09
N TRP A 333 0.76 -39.12 2.20
CA TRP A 333 1.17 -38.96 0.81
C TRP A 333 2.47 -38.13 0.68
N GLU A 334 2.63 -37.09 1.45
CA GLU A 334 3.84 -36.27 1.51
C GLU A 334 5.04 -37.09 2.03
N LYS A 335 4.86 -37.85 3.09
CA LYS A 335 5.90 -38.76 3.61
C LYS A 335 6.29 -39.84 2.59
N TYR A 336 5.30 -40.40 1.90
CA TYR A 336 5.53 -41.36 0.84
C TYR A 336 6.33 -40.74 -0.33
N LEU A 337 5.95 -39.56 -0.78
CA LEU A 337 6.64 -38.85 -1.86
C LEU A 337 8.06 -38.50 -1.47
N TYR A 338 8.29 -38.02 -0.26
CA TYR A 338 9.62 -37.75 0.29
C TYR A 338 10.53 -39.01 0.20
N THR A 339 10.04 -40.14 0.69
CA THR A 339 10.78 -41.41 0.65
C THR A 339 11.09 -41.83 -0.79
N LYS A 340 10.17 -41.68 -1.71
CA LYS A 340 10.36 -42.02 -3.13
C LYS A 340 11.37 -41.12 -3.82
N LEU A 341 11.36 -39.82 -3.53
CA LEU A 341 12.34 -38.89 -4.04
C LEU A 341 13.74 -39.19 -3.49
N PHE A 342 13.85 -39.50 -2.21
CA PHE A 342 15.11 -39.92 -1.59
C PHE A 342 15.66 -41.21 -2.23
N ASP A 343 14.82 -42.22 -2.42
CA ASP A 343 15.18 -43.49 -3.09
C ASP A 343 15.65 -43.28 -4.56
N ALA A 344 15.14 -42.20 -5.19
CA ALA A 344 15.57 -41.77 -6.52
C ALA A 344 16.84 -40.90 -6.53
N GLY A 345 17.44 -40.64 -5.36
CA GLY A 345 18.63 -39.78 -5.22
C GLY A 345 18.33 -38.29 -5.25
N ILE A 346 17.06 -37.92 -5.10
CA ILE A 346 16.60 -36.50 -5.05
C ILE A 346 16.41 -36.11 -3.60
N ILE A 347 17.29 -35.25 -3.09
CA ILE A 347 17.21 -34.74 -1.73
C ILE A 347 16.25 -33.58 -1.69
N THR A 348 15.24 -33.66 -0.83
CA THR A 348 14.22 -32.63 -0.64
C THR A 348 14.23 -32.12 0.80
N THR A 349 13.91 -30.85 0.98
CA THR A 349 13.67 -30.24 2.28
C THR A 349 12.18 -30.16 2.53
N PRO A 350 11.64 -30.87 3.52
CA PRO A 350 10.23 -30.83 3.84
C PRO A 350 9.84 -29.52 4.53
N GLN A 351 8.59 -29.11 4.40
CA GLN A 351 8.00 -27.92 5.01
C GLN A 351 8.82 -26.65 4.79
N TYR A 352 9.40 -26.51 3.58
CA TYR A 352 10.29 -25.42 3.24
C TYR A 352 9.54 -24.09 3.24
N PRO A 353 9.96 -23.10 4.03
CA PRO A 353 9.28 -21.83 4.12
C PRO A 353 9.53 -20.99 2.86
N VAL A 354 8.44 -20.62 2.18
CA VAL A 354 8.45 -19.66 1.08
C VAL A 354 7.47 -18.57 1.43
N ASP A 355 7.99 -17.44 1.87
CA ASP A 355 7.19 -16.33 2.34
C ASP A 355 6.27 -16.77 3.51
N LYS A 356 4.97 -16.61 3.41
CA LYS A 356 3.98 -17.06 4.40
C LYS A 356 3.46 -18.49 4.18
N TYR A 357 3.92 -19.14 3.13
CA TYR A 357 3.56 -20.53 2.83
C TYR A 357 4.70 -21.47 3.22
N LYS A 358 4.34 -22.71 3.44
CA LYS A 358 5.32 -23.80 3.50
C LYS A 358 5.08 -24.70 2.29
N LEU A 359 6.13 -24.96 1.52
CA LEU A 359 6.09 -25.98 0.48
C LEU A 359 6.23 -27.34 1.18
N ASP A 360 5.40 -28.28 0.83
CA ASP A 360 5.45 -29.61 1.42
C ASP A 360 6.84 -30.25 1.25
N LEU A 361 7.40 -30.16 0.06
CA LEU A 361 8.74 -30.61 -0.27
C LEU A 361 9.41 -29.59 -1.22
N ALA A 362 10.67 -29.20 -0.95
CA ALA A 362 11.45 -28.34 -1.81
C ALA A 362 12.78 -28.98 -2.19
N ILE A 363 13.19 -28.82 -3.45
CA ILE A 363 14.52 -29.19 -3.91
C ILE A 363 15.37 -27.93 -3.89
N ILE A 364 16.42 -27.90 -3.04
CA ILE A 364 17.33 -26.76 -2.95
C ILE A 364 18.50 -27.00 -3.90
N VAL A 365 18.63 -26.18 -4.93
CA VAL A 365 19.73 -26.23 -5.88
C VAL A 365 20.73 -25.13 -5.53
N ASN A 366 21.87 -25.51 -5.01
CA ASN A 366 22.92 -24.58 -4.56
C ASN A 366 23.74 -23.95 -5.69
N ASP A 367 23.36 -24.12 -6.96
CA ASP A 367 24.04 -23.48 -8.09
C ASP A 367 23.04 -22.98 -9.15
N LYS A 368 23.37 -21.84 -9.77
CA LYS A 368 22.59 -21.07 -10.74
C LYS A 368 22.18 -21.81 -12.04
N LYS A 369 21.87 -23.07 -11.99
CA LYS A 369 21.24 -23.78 -13.10
C LYS A 369 19.73 -23.83 -12.90
N LYS A 370 19.01 -23.06 -13.71
CA LYS A 370 17.58 -23.21 -13.87
C LYS A 370 17.24 -24.66 -14.19
N LEU A 371 16.42 -25.29 -13.38
CA LEU A 371 15.66 -26.44 -13.80
C LEU A 371 14.56 -25.94 -14.75
N ASP A 372 14.70 -26.17 -16.04
CA ASP A 372 13.61 -26.13 -16.98
C ASP A 372 12.74 -27.36 -16.66
N ILE A 373 11.60 -27.12 -16.04
CA ILE A 373 10.53 -28.11 -15.91
C ILE A 373 9.50 -27.70 -16.97
N GLU A 374 9.41 -28.49 -18.06
CA GLU A 374 8.26 -28.49 -18.96
C GLU A 374 7.01 -28.99 -18.26
#